data_0f3d5050916c6ede6cb374c6aa4c72ce
#
_entry.id   0f3d5050916c6ede6cb374c6aa4c72ce
#
_cell.length_a   1.000
_cell.length_b   1.000
_cell.length_c   1.000
_cell.angle_alpha   90.00
_cell.angle_beta   90.00
_cell.angle_gamma   90.00
#
_symmetry.space_group_name_H-M   'P 1'
#
loop_
_entity.id
_entity.type
_entity.pdbx_description
1 polymer ?
#
loop_
_entity_poly.entity_id
_entity_poly.type
_entity_poly.pdbx_seq_one_letter_code
_entity_poly.pdbx_strand_id
1 'polypeptide(L)'
;AWPVVVRAQQAKLAKLGVLLVEKREPFTRVFSEGLREFGYVDGQNMQIEYRSAEGKLDRLPALAAELVDLKVDIIVASETPAVQAAKRATTGIPIVMAPSGDPVGTGLISSLSRPGGNVTGLSAATAELAGKSLELIREIHPAARRVAALADPANAFTKSFLAQIHASAKVAGLEIQDVMLGATQDLEPIFTDLANSGVDALIVQPTLPRTSIIALAGKHRLATVSGNRAFADAGGLMSYAGSLADRYRNAAPYVDKILKGAKPADLPVQQPTKFELVINLKTAKALGISVPPAMLTRADEVIE
;
A
#
# COMPACT_ATOMS: atom_id res chain seq x y z
N ALA A 1 23.17 -59.34 -3.03
CA ALA A 1 22.21 -58.24 -3.03
C ALA A 1 22.84 -57.07 -2.31
N TRP A 2 23.10 -55.97 -3.03
CA TRP A 2 23.62 -54.73 -2.45
C TRP A 2 22.43 -53.84 -2.02
N PRO A 3 22.47 -53.25 -0.82
CA PRO A 3 21.41 -52.33 -0.43
C PRO A 3 21.53 -51.03 -1.23
N VAL A 4 20.49 -50.71 -1.99
CA VAL A 4 20.35 -49.40 -2.61
C VAL A 4 20.00 -48.40 -1.48
N VAL A 5 20.99 -47.63 -1.03
CA VAL A 5 20.77 -46.51 -0.12
C VAL A 5 20.15 -45.41 -0.96
N VAL A 6 18.82 -45.30 -0.94
CA VAL A 6 18.11 -44.14 -1.43
C VAL A 6 18.46 -42.99 -0.48
N ARG A 7 19.44 -42.16 -0.85
CA ARG A 7 19.64 -40.86 -0.25
C ARG A 7 18.40 -40.02 -0.60
N ALA A 8 17.47 -39.90 0.31
CA ALA A 8 16.49 -38.85 0.26
C ALA A 8 17.26 -37.52 0.19
N GLN A 9 17.28 -36.89 -0.99
CA GLN A 9 17.76 -35.53 -1.14
C GLN A 9 16.89 -34.70 -0.18
N GLN A 10 17.48 -34.16 0.90
CA GLN A 10 16.79 -33.17 1.73
C GLN A 10 16.35 -32.07 0.77
N ALA A 11 15.05 -31.97 0.56
CA ALA A 11 14.47 -30.89 -0.26
C ALA A 11 15.01 -29.57 0.29
N LYS A 12 15.71 -28.80 -0.55
CA LYS A 12 16.25 -27.49 -0.18
C LYS A 12 15.10 -26.67 0.35
N LEU A 13 15.21 -26.24 1.59
CA LEU A 13 14.18 -25.40 2.23
C LEU A 13 14.03 -24.10 1.40
N ALA A 14 12.83 -23.82 0.91
CA ALA A 14 12.57 -22.59 0.18
C ALA A 14 12.82 -21.38 1.10
N LYS A 15 13.58 -20.41 0.63
CA LYS A 15 13.91 -19.20 1.38
C LYS A 15 13.19 -17.99 0.80
N LEU A 16 12.30 -17.39 1.58
CA LEU A 16 11.49 -16.24 1.20
C LEU A 16 12.00 -14.98 1.89
N GLY A 17 12.30 -13.93 1.14
CA GLY A 17 12.56 -12.59 1.67
C GLY A 17 11.29 -11.77 1.69
N VAL A 18 11.03 -11.05 2.76
CA VAL A 18 9.90 -10.12 2.88
C VAL A 18 10.42 -8.72 3.17
N LEU A 19 10.13 -7.75 2.29
CA LEU A 19 10.54 -6.36 2.41
C LEU A 19 9.32 -5.45 2.59
N LEU A 20 9.25 -4.77 3.73
CA LEU A 20 8.11 -3.96 4.13
C LEU A 20 8.52 -2.49 4.35
N VAL A 21 7.65 -1.56 3.95
CA VAL A 21 7.75 -0.14 4.34
C VAL A 21 7.35 0.03 5.80
N GLU A 22 6.23 -0.53 6.19
CA GLU A 22 5.64 -0.42 7.52
C GLU A 22 6.12 -1.53 8.47
N LYS A 23 5.64 -1.51 9.71
CA LYS A 23 5.87 -2.57 10.69
C LYS A 23 5.35 -3.92 10.16
N ARG A 24 5.90 -5.01 10.70
CA ARG A 24 5.58 -6.38 10.25
C ARG A 24 4.09 -6.74 10.36
N GLU A 25 3.44 -6.35 11.46
CA GLU A 25 2.01 -6.61 11.64
C GLU A 25 1.15 -5.49 11.04
N PRO A 26 -0.02 -5.80 10.45
CA PRO A 26 -0.67 -7.14 10.37
C PRO A 26 -0.22 -8.02 9.20
N PHE A 27 0.76 -7.57 8.37
CA PHE A 27 1.22 -8.29 7.18
C PHE A 27 1.61 -9.74 7.51
N THR A 28 2.48 -9.93 8.52
CA THR A 28 3.05 -11.25 8.86
C THR A 28 1.96 -12.28 9.12
N ARG A 29 0.95 -11.94 9.91
CA ARG A 29 -0.14 -12.85 10.25
C ARG A 29 -0.95 -13.25 9.02
N VAL A 30 -1.47 -12.28 8.28
CA VAL A 30 -2.36 -12.54 7.14
C VAL A 30 -1.64 -13.26 5.99
N PHE A 31 -0.39 -12.88 5.72
CA PHE A 31 0.40 -13.52 4.69
C PHE A 31 0.78 -14.95 5.05
N SER A 32 1.16 -15.21 6.32
CA SER A 32 1.46 -16.56 6.80
C SER A 32 0.22 -17.47 6.76
N GLU A 33 -0.97 -16.94 7.04
CA GLU A 33 -2.23 -17.68 6.87
C GLU A 33 -2.41 -18.09 5.39
N GLY A 34 -2.19 -17.15 4.45
CA GLY A 34 -2.24 -17.45 3.02
C GLY A 34 -1.22 -18.49 2.57
N LEU A 35 0.01 -18.45 3.08
CA LEU A 35 1.03 -19.46 2.77
C LEU A 35 0.66 -20.85 3.29
N ARG A 36 0.02 -20.95 4.46
CA ARG A 36 -0.45 -22.24 5.02
C ARG A 36 -1.50 -22.90 4.14
N GLU A 37 -2.35 -22.15 3.45
CA GLU A 37 -3.32 -22.71 2.49
C GLU A 37 -2.65 -23.50 1.36
N PHE A 38 -1.38 -23.16 1.04
CA PHE A 38 -0.55 -23.86 0.06
C PHE A 38 0.42 -24.85 0.71
N GLY A 39 0.32 -25.09 2.02
CA GLY A 39 1.14 -26.01 2.76
C GLY A 39 2.51 -25.47 3.20
N TYR A 40 2.77 -24.16 3.07
CA TYR A 40 4.04 -23.57 3.51
C TYR A 40 3.96 -23.08 4.96
N VAL A 41 4.93 -23.52 5.77
CA VAL A 41 5.01 -23.15 7.20
C VAL A 41 6.42 -22.70 7.50
N ASP A 42 6.57 -21.47 7.98
CA ASP A 42 7.86 -20.90 8.38
C ASP A 42 8.52 -21.74 9.48
N GLY A 43 9.82 -22.00 9.35
CA GLY A 43 10.60 -22.83 10.25
C GLY A 43 10.42 -24.35 10.06
N GLN A 44 9.49 -24.81 9.19
CA GLN A 44 9.27 -26.23 8.91
C GLN A 44 9.72 -26.64 7.50
N ASN A 45 9.06 -26.09 6.47
CA ASN A 45 9.35 -26.40 5.07
C ASN A 45 9.64 -25.13 4.23
N MET A 46 9.68 -23.98 4.87
CA MET A 46 10.06 -22.67 4.32
C MET A 46 10.79 -21.88 5.41
N GLN A 47 11.72 -21.02 5.00
CA GLN A 47 12.34 -20.01 5.87
C GLN A 47 11.95 -18.63 5.39
N ILE A 48 11.46 -17.78 6.29
CA ILE A 48 11.04 -16.40 5.94
C ILE A 48 11.95 -15.39 6.63
N GLU A 49 12.62 -14.57 5.83
CA GLU A 49 13.49 -13.48 6.27
C GLU A 49 12.77 -12.13 6.14
N TYR A 50 12.38 -11.55 7.25
CA TYR A 50 11.67 -10.27 7.28
C TYR A 50 12.63 -9.09 7.40
N ARG A 51 12.41 -8.06 6.57
CA ARG A 51 13.04 -6.75 6.66
C ARG A 51 11.97 -5.67 6.62
N SER A 52 12.01 -4.75 7.56
CA SER A 52 11.07 -3.63 7.64
C SER A 52 11.82 -2.32 7.77
N ALA A 53 11.42 -1.34 6.98
CA ALA A 53 11.94 0.02 7.05
C ALA A 53 11.32 0.82 8.22
N GLU A 54 10.21 0.35 8.79
CA GLU A 54 9.48 1.02 9.88
C GLU A 54 9.14 2.49 9.56
N GLY A 55 8.72 2.73 8.31
CA GLY A 55 8.40 4.06 7.78
C GLY A 55 9.59 4.88 7.29
N LYS A 56 10.84 4.41 7.48
CA LYS A 56 12.07 5.09 7.04
C LYS A 56 12.47 4.59 5.66
N LEU A 57 11.98 5.24 4.60
CA LEU A 57 12.15 4.79 3.23
C LEU A 57 13.61 4.72 2.77
N ASP A 58 14.48 5.55 3.32
CA ASP A 58 15.93 5.58 3.07
C ASP A 58 16.66 4.27 3.46
N ARG A 59 16.06 3.45 4.34
CA ARG A 59 16.59 2.13 4.72
C ARG A 59 16.34 1.04 3.68
N LEU A 60 15.33 1.21 2.82
CA LEU A 60 14.88 0.16 1.89
C LEU A 60 15.98 -0.37 0.96
N PRO A 61 16.88 0.46 0.37
CA PRO A 61 17.94 -0.06 -0.49
C PRO A 61 18.89 -1.03 0.24
N ALA A 62 19.32 -0.71 1.45
CA ALA A 62 20.18 -1.57 2.26
C ALA A 62 19.47 -2.87 2.66
N LEU A 63 18.21 -2.79 3.09
CA LEU A 63 17.39 -3.94 3.47
C LEU A 63 17.12 -4.87 2.27
N ALA A 64 16.93 -4.32 1.07
CA ALA A 64 16.79 -5.11 -0.15
C ALA A 64 18.10 -5.85 -0.50
N ALA A 65 19.25 -5.17 -0.37
CA ALA A 65 20.57 -5.79 -0.60
C ALA A 65 20.83 -6.94 0.38
N GLU A 66 20.48 -6.79 1.67
CA GLU A 66 20.57 -7.88 2.65
C GLU A 66 19.80 -9.13 2.22
N LEU A 67 18.58 -8.98 1.68
CA LEU A 67 17.79 -10.11 1.19
C LEU A 67 18.44 -10.79 -0.02
N VAL A 68 19.06 -10.00 -0.91
CA VAL A 68 19.81 -10.54 -2.06
C VAL A 68 21.04 -11.32 -1.58
N ASP A 69 21.79 -10.79 -0.60
CA ASP A 69 22.98 -11.45 -0.03
C ASP A 69 22.62 -12.76 0.70
N LEU A 70 21.44 -12.82 1.31
CA LEU A 70 20.88 -14.03 1.92
C LEU A 70 20.49 -15.11 0.87
N LYS A 71 20.54 -14.75 -0.43
CA LYS A 71 20.20 -15.63 -1.55
C LYS A 71 18.80 -16.24 -1.40
N VAL A 72 17.82 -15.38 -1.11
CA VAL A 72 16.43 -15.79 -1.05
C VAL A 72 15.93 -16.24 -2.43
N ASP A 73 15.03 -17.20 -2.48
CA ASP A 73 14.49 -17.73 -3.73
C ASP A 73 13.43 -16.77 -4.33
N ILE A 74 12.73 -16.00 -3.48
CA ILE A 74 11.72 -15.00 -3.87
C ILE A 74 11.78 -13.82 -2.90
N ILE A 75 11.53 -12.60 -3.38
CA ILE A 75 11.29 -11.43 -2.54
C ILE A 75 9.81 -11.04 -2.64
N VAL A 76 9.11 -10.99 -1.51
CA VAL A 76 7.77 -10.38 -1.40
C VAL A 76 7.94 -8.96 -0.89
N ALA A 77 7.49 -7.97 -1.65
CA ALA A 77 7.66 -6.56 -1.30
C ALA A 77 6.30 -5.84 -1.23
N SER A 78 6.06 -5.11 -0.15
CA SER A 78 4.83 -4.35 0.06
C SER A 78 5.07 -2.86 -0.13
N GLU A 79 4.18 -2.24 -0.89
CA GLU A 79 4.20 -0.83 -1.31
C GLU A 79 5.27 -0.48 -2.35
N THR A 80 4.98 0.54 -3.15
CA THR A 80 5.82 0.93 -4.31
C THR A 80 7.30 1.16 -3.96
N PRO A 81 7.66 1.86 -2.86
CA PRO A 81 9.07 2.07 -2.52
C PRO A 81 9.85 0.79 -2.25
N ALA A 82 9.24 -0.19 -1.55
CA ALA A 82 9.88 -1.47 -1.26
C ALA A 82 10.06 -2.30 -2.54
N VAL A 83 9.05 -2.33 -3.43
CA VAL A 83 9.15 -3.03 -4.72
C VAL A 83 10.25 -2.41 -5.59
N GLN A 84 10.34 -1.09 -5.62
CA GLN A 84 11.42 -0.39 -6.35
C GLN A 84 12.80 -0.72 -5.79
N ALA A 85 12.96 -0.73 -4.47
CA ALA A 85 14.22 -1.09 -3.83
C ALA A 85 14.63 -2.53 -4.18
N ALA A 86 13.71 -3.48 -4.09
CA ALA A 86 13.94 -4.87 -4.49
C ALA A 86 14.31 -5.00 -5.98
N LYS A 87 13.57 -4.32 -6.88
CA LYS A 87 13.84 -4.35 -8.33
C LYS A 87 15.21 -3.76 -8.70
N ARG A 88 15.67 -2.74 -7.96
CA ARG A 88 17.01 -2.16 -8.15
C ARG A 88 18.11 -3.08 -7.62
N ALA A 89 17.85 -3.82 -6.55
CA ALA A 89 18.82 -4.71 -5.93
C ALA A 89 19.05 -6.00 -6.73
N THR A 90 18.06 -6.48 -7.50
CA THR A 90 18.19 -7.72 -8.26
C THR A 90 17.36 -7.71 -9.55
N THR A 91 17.92 -8.30 -10.61
CA THR A 91 17.21 -8.62 -11.86
C THR A 91 16.88 -10.10 -11.98
N GLY A 92 17.47 -10.95 -11.12
CA GLY A 92 17.35 -12.41 -11.21
C GLY A 92 16.38 -13.01 -10.20
N ILE A 93 16.30 -12.48 -8.98
CA ILE A 93 15.38 -13.00 -7.97
C ILE A 93 13.95 -12.54 -8.31
N PRO A 94 12.97 -13.47 -8.38
CA PRO A 94 11.55 -13.13 -8.51
C PRO A 94 11.06 -12.19 -7.42
N ILE A 95 10.26 -11.19 -7.79
CA ILE A 95 9.67 -10.22 -6.87
C ILE A 95 8.15 -10.31 -6.97
N VAL A 96 7.50 -10.54 -5.84
CA VAL A 96 6.03 -10.54 -5.72
C VAL A 96 5.59 -9.27 -5.01
N MET A 97 4.83 -8.44 -5.68
CA MET A 97 4.19 -7.25 -5.09
C MET A 97 3.04 -7.65 -4.16
N ALA A 98 3.03 -7.14 -2.93
CA ALA A 98 2.01 -7.43 -1.92
C ALA A 98 1.47 -6.16 -1.21
N PRO A 99 0.78 -5.26 -1.91
CA PRO A 99 0.78 -4.85 -3.32
C PRO A 99 1.64 -3.60 -3.61
N SER A 100 1.57 -3.07 -4.86
CA SER A 100 2.11 -1.75 -5.27
C SER A 100 1.01 -0.81 -5.76
N GLY A 101 1.18 0.50 -5.59
CA GLY A 101 0.16 1.52 -5.87
C GLY A 101 -0.26 1.61 -7.34
N ASP A 102 0.70 1.78 -8.23
CA ASP A 102 0.52 1.82 -9.70
C ASP A 102 1.76 1.20 -10.36
N PRO A 103 1.78 -0.12 -10.52
CA PRO A 103 2.98 -0.81 -10.99
C PRO A 103 3.31 -0.54 -12.46
N VAL A 104 2.34 -0.17 -13.29
CA VAL A 104 2.57 0.20 -14.70
C VAL A 104 3.08 1.63 -14.80
N GLY A 105 2.38 2.59 -14.21
CA GLY A 105 2.76 4.01 -14.25
C GLY A 105 4.11 4.30 -13.58
N THR A 106 4.51 3.47 -12.60
CA THR A 106 5.83 3.57 -11.95
C THR A 106 6.95 2.81 -12.68
N GLY A 107 6.64 2.13 -13.80
CA GLY A 107 7.61 1.37 -14.57
C GLY A 107 8.13 0.10 -13.88
N LEU A 108 7.40 -0.41 -12.89
CA LEU A 108 7.75 -1.68 -12.23
C LEU A 108 7.50 -2.86 -13.15
N ILE A 109 6.43 -2.80 -13.94
CA ILE A 109 6.03 -3.80 -14.93
C ILE A 109 5.61 -3.14 -16.25
N SER A 110 5.62 -3.89 -17.33
CA SER A 110 5.23 -3.40 -18.66
C SER A 110 3.72 -3.26 -18.81
N SER A 111 2.95 -4.24 -18.31
CA SER A 111 1.48 -4.22 -18.28
C SER A 111 0.97 -5.19 -17.20
N LEU A 112 -0.29 -5.05 -16.80
CA LEU A 112 -0.91 -5.96 -15.82
C LEU A 112 -1.03 -7.39 -16.36
N SER A 113 -1.36 -7.56 -17.64
CA SER A 113 -1.52 -8.89 -18.25
C SER A 113 -0.20 -9.59 -18.57
N ARG A 114 0.86 -8.83 -18.86
CA ARG A 114 2.21 -9.33 -19.16
C ARG A 114 3.24 -8.44 -18.46
N PRO A 115 3.61 -8.75 -17.22
CA PRO A 115 4.55 -7.93 -16.44
C PRO A 115 5.92 -7.75 -17.08
N GLY A 116 6.45 -8.78 -17.71
CA GLY A 116 7.66 -8.75 -18.54
C GLY A 116 8.92 -8.45 -17.72
N GLY A 117 9.39 -9.37 -16.92
CA GLY A 117 10.59 -9.21 -16.10
C GLY A 117 10.54 -10.09 -14.86
N ASN A 118 11.24 -9.70 -13.79
CA ASN A 118 11.26 -10.45 -12.54
C ASN A 118 10.19 -10.00 -11.53
N VAL A 119 9.29 -9.06 -11.87
CA VAL A 119 8.26 -8.51 -10.97
C VAL A 119 6.88 -8.94 -11.40
N THR A 120 6.07 -9.44 -10.47
CA THR A 120 4.64 -9.78 -10.63
C THR A 120 3.90 -9.57 -9.31
N GLY A 121 2.64 -9.97 -9.17
CA GLY A 121 1.88 -9.95 -7.92
C GLY A 121 0.62 -9.09 -7.97
N LEU A 122 0.45 -8.17 -7.02
CA LEU A 122 -0.78 -7.43 -6.80
C LEU A 122 -0.60 -5.93 -7.03
N SER A 123 -1.54 -5.29 -7.70
CA SER A 123 -1.72 -3.84 -7.71
C SER A 123 -2.68 -3.42 -6.60
N ALA A 124 -2.44 -2.29 -5.95
CA ALA A 124 -3.39 -1.68 -5.02
C ALA A 124 -4.46 -0.83 -5.73
N ALA A 125 -4.28 -0.54 -7.03
CA ALA A 125 -5.11 0.38 -7.81
C ALA A 125 -5.27 1.76 -7.12
N THR A 126 -4.26 2.19 -6.35
CA THR A 126 -4.39 3.38 -5.48
C THR A 126 -4.52 4.68 -6.28
N ALA A 127 -3.97 4.72 -7.50
CA ALA A 127 -4.14 5.88 -8.37
C ALA A 127 -5.61 6.04 -8.75
N GLU A 128 -6.26 4.99 -9.21
CA GLU A 128 -7.67 4.98 -9.60
C GLU A 128 -8.58 5.30 -8.40
N LEU A 129 -8.23 4.79 -7.20
CA LEU A 129 -8.97 5.05 -5.97
C LEU A 129 -8.81 6.49 -5.45
N ALA A 130 -7.72 7.18 -5.79
CA ALA A 130 -7.52 8.56 -5.40
C ALA A 130 -8.63 9.48 -5.97
N GLY A 131 -9.09 9.21 -7.18
CA GLY A 131 -10.25 9.89 -7.75
C GLY A 131 -11.54 9.66 -6.96
N LYS A 132 -11.78 8.45 -6.48
CA LYS A 132 -12.94 8.11 -5.63
C LYS A 132 -12.93 8.84 -4.29
N SER A 133 -11.76 9.15 -3.77
CA SER A 133 -11.61 9.94 -2.54
C SER A 133 -12.26 11.32 -2.64
N LEU A 134 -12.23 11.96 -3.82
CA LEU A 134 -12.92 13.26 -4.04
C LEU A 134 -14.44 13.14 -3.95
N GLU A 135 -15.01 12.05 -4.49
CA GLU A 135 -16.44 11.80 -4.39
C GLU A 135 -16.86 11.62 -2.93
N LEU A 136 -16.07 10.85 -2.15
CA LEU A 136 -16.32 10.66 -0.71
C LEU A 136 -16.20 11.96 0.08
N ILE A 137 -15.22 12.82 -0.25
CA ILE A 137 -15.10 14.15 0.35
C ILE A 137 -16.36 14.98 0.06
N ARG A 138 -16.82 15.02 -1.19
CA ARG A 138 -18.02 15.78 -1.55
C ARG A 138 -19.30 15.26 -0.89
N GLU A 139 -19.38 13.96 -0.69
CA GLU A 139 -20.53 13.34 -0.04
C GLU A 139 -20.58 13.67 1.47
N ILE A 140 -19.42 13.63 2.15
CA ILE A 140 -19.36 13.93 3.59
C ILE A 140 -19.29 15.43 3.88
N HIS A 141 -18.78 16.23 2.95
CA HIS A 141 -18.64 17.69 3.04
C HIS A 141 -19.11 18.38 1.75
N PRO A 142 -20.43 18.47 1.49
CA PRO A 142 -20.97 18.99 0.22
C PRO A 142 -20.57 20.43 -0.12
N ALA A 143 -20.23 21.22 0.91
CA ALA A 143 -19.75 22.59 0.75
C ALA A 143 -18.29 22.71 0.35
N ALA A 144 -17.51 21.61 0.37
CA ALA A 144 -16.10 21.64 0.01
C ALA A 144 -15.88 22.19 -1.41
N ARG A 145 -14.89 23.05 -1.56
CA ARG A 145 -14.48 23.67 -2.82
C ARG A 145 -13.00 23.43 -3.10
N ARG A 146 -12.16 23.48 -2.06
CA ARG A 146 -10.71 23.35 -2.17
C ARG A 146 -10.22 22.14 -1.40
N VAL A 147 -9.50 21.25 -2.07
CA VAL A 147 -8.93 20.03 -1.49
C VAL A 147 -7.43 20.03 -1.67
N ALA A 148 -6.66 19.78 -0.62
CA ALA A 148 -5.22 19.60 -0.75
C ALA A 148 -4.87 18.13 -0.93
N ALA A 149 -4.00 17.85 -1.92
CA ALA A 149 -3.43 16.53 -2.17
C ALA A 149 -2.02 16.47 -1.57
N LEU A 150 -1.88 15.76 -0.44
CA LEU A 150 -0.60 15.60 0.24
C LEU A 150 0.16 14.41 -0.38
N ALA A 151 1.36 14.65 -0.87
CA ALA A 151 2.17 13.64 -1.57
C ALA A 151 3.66 13.74 -1.24
N ASP A 152 4.37 12.61 -1.31
CA ASP A 152 5.81 12.52 -1.15
C ASP A 152 6.50 12.68 -2.51
N PRO A 153 7.33 13.73 -2.74
CA PRO A 153 8.01 13.94 -4.02
C PRO A 153 9.01 12.83 -4.37
N ALA A 154 9.52 12.09 -3.38
CA ALA A 154 10.46 10.99 -3.60
C ALA A 154 9.77 9.68 -4.00
N ASN A 155 8.45 9.59 -3.85
CA ASN A 155 7.70 8.38 -4.22
C ASN A 155 7.33 8.42 -5.71
N ALA A 156 7.81 7.45 -6.49
CA ALA A 156 7.50 7.36 -7.92
C ALA A 156 6.00 7.28 -8.25
N PHE A 157 5.19 6.81 -7.30
CA PHE A 157 3.75 6.76 -7.41
C PHE A 157 3.08 8.15 -7.40
N THR A 158 3.73 9.20 -6.88
CA THR A 158 3.17 10.54 -6.71
C THR A 158 2.63 11.13 -8.02
N LYS A 159 3.34 10.94 -9.12
CA LYS A 159 2.90 11.47 -10.42
C LYS A 159 1.55 10.90 -10.86
N SER A 160 1.35 9.59 -10.80
CA SER A 160 0.07 8.96 -11.17
C SER A 160 -1.03 9.27 -10.16
N PHE A 161 -0.70 9.34 -8.87
CA PHE A 161 -1.62 9.72 -7.80
C PHE A 161 -2.21 11.11 -8.03
N LEU A 162 -1.39 12.12 -8.25
CA LEU A 162 -1.84 13.49 -8.51
C LEU A 162 -2.59 13.63 -9.84
N ALA A 163 -2.11 12.95 -10.90
CA ALA A 163 -2.78 12.99 -12.19
C ALA A 163 -4.24 12.50 -12.11
N GLN A 164 -4.51 11.44 -11.36
CA GLN A 164 -5.87 10.91 -11.16
C GLN A 164 -6.73 11.84 -10.30
N ILE A 165 -6.15 12.45 -9.25
CA ILE A 165 -6.86 13.45 -8.44
C ILE A 165 -7.27 14.64 -9.30
N HIS A 166 -6.36 15.23 -10.08
CA HIS A 166 -6.65 16.35 -10.96
C HIS A 166 -7.71 16.03 -12.02
N ALA A 167 -7.61 14.82 -12.64
CA ALA A 167 -8.60 14.37 -13.61
C ALA A 167 -10.02 14.30 -13.01
N SER A 168 -10.13 13.70 -11.82
CA SER A 168 -11.41 13.58 -11.10
C SER A 168 -11.92 14.91 -10.56
N ALA A 169 -11.03 15.79 -10.08
CA ALA A 169 -11.37 17.11 -9.58
C ALA A 169 -12.00 17.99 -10.65
N LYS A 170 -11.49 17.93 -11.88
CA LYS A 170 -12.06 18.66 -13.02
C LYS A 170 -13.53 18.28 -13.27
N VAL A 171 -13.84 17.00 -13.15
CA VAL A 171 -15.22 16.49 -13.30
C VAL A 171 -16.08 16.91 -12.09
N ALA A 172 -15.50 16.87 -10.89
CA ALA A 172 -16.18 17.19 -9.65
C ALA A 172 -16.35 18.72 -9.41
N GLY A 173 -15.69 19.58 -10.19
CA GLY A 173 -15.69 21.02 -9.97
C GLY A 173 -14.99 21.43 -8.67
N LEU A 174 -13.93 20.72 -8.28
CA LEU A 174 -13.11 20.99 -7.10
C LEU A 174 -11.77 21.61 -7.50
N GLU A 175 -11.27 22.54 -6.69
CA GLU A 175 -9.92 23.07 -6.79
C GLU A 175 -8.95 22.17 -6.03
N ILE A 176 -7.84 21.79 -6.67
CA ILE A 176 -6.81 20.96 -6.05
C ILE A 176 -5.54 21.78 -5.81
N GLN A 177 -5.05 21.70 -4.57
CA GLN A 177 -3.76 22.25 -4.17
C GLN A 177 -2.81 21.08 -3.92
N ASP A 178 -1.77 20.92 -4.76
CA ASP A 178 -0.74 19.92 -4.54
C ASP A 178 0.21 20.39 -3.43
N VAL A 179 0.45 19.51 -2.45
CA VAL A 179 1.33 19.77 -1.32
C VAL A 179 2.37 18.66 -1.22
N MET A 180 3.62 18.98 -1.56
CA MET A 180 4.73 18.05 -1.50
C MET A 180 5.34 18.04 -0.10
N LEU A 181 5.34 16.88 0.55
CA LEU A 181 5.87 16.68 1.89
C LEU A 181 7.16 15.87 1.85
N GLY A 182 8.29 16.55 2.08
CA GLY A 182 9.60 15.89 2.24
C GLY A 182 9.73 15.22 3.61
N ALA A 183 10.60 14.21 3.71
CA ALA A 183 10.76 13.36 4.90
C ALA A 183 11.16 14.10 6.19
N THR A 184 11.85 15.23 6.08
CA THR A 184 12.36 16.03 7.23
C THR A 184 11.67 17.36 7.41
N GLN A 185 10.56 17.59 6.69
CA GLN A 185 9.88 18.89 6.66
C GLN A 185 9.05 19.08 7.92
N ASP A 186 9.09 20.31 8.49
CA ASP A 186 8.17 20.71 9.55
C ASP A 186 6.76 20.85 8.95
N LEU A 187 5.82 20.08 9.47
CA LEU A 187 4.45 20.04 8.95
C LEU A 187 3.56 21.16 9.53
N GLU A 188 3.89 21.70 10.71
CA GLU A 188 3.03 22.67 11.40
C GLU A 188 2.78 23.96 10.57
N PRO A 189 3.81 24.60 9.97
CA PRO A 189 3.58 25.76 9.12
C PRO A 189 2.71 25.45 7.90
N ILE A 190 2.93 24.27 7.29
CA ILE A 190 2.18 23.84 6.11
C ILE A 190 0.69 23.71 6.43
N PHE A 191 0.35 23.07 7.55
CA PHE A 191 -1.06 22.88 7.95
C PHE A 191 -1.70 24.21 8.36
N THR A 192 -0.94 25.13 8.94
CA THR A 192 -1.39 26.49 9.21
C THR A 192 -1.73 27.23 7.92
N ASP A 193 -0.87 27.14 6.91
CA ASP A 193 -1.10 27.76 5.60
C ASP A 193 -2.30 27.15 4.86
N LEU A 194 -2.46 25.82 4.94
CA LEU A 194 -3.63 25.13 4.37
C LEU A 194 -4.94 25.62 4.99
N ALA A 195 -4.99 25.74 6.31
CA ALA A 195 -6.16 26.24 7.00
C ALA A 195 -6.45 27.72 6.62
N ASN A 196 -5.42 28.56 6.58
CA ASN A 196 -5.54 29.96 6.21
C ASN A 196 -5.95 30.20 4.74
N SER A 197 -5.57 29.26 3.84
CA SER A 197 -5.92 29.32 2.42
C SER A 197 -7.32 28.77 2.11
N GLY A 198 -8.08 28.35 3.12
CA GLY A 198 -9.45 27.87 2.96
C GLY A 198 -9.53 26.49 2.33
N VAL A 199 -8.56 25.62 2.63
CA VAL A 199 -8.64 24.18 2.30
C VAL A 199 -9.69 23.53 3.18
N ASP A 200 -10.61 22.77 2.57
CA ASP A 200 -11.72 22.11 3.27
C ASP A 200 -11.39 20.66 3.66
N ALA A 201 -10.56 19.99 2.85
CA ALA A 201 -10.24 18.58 3.03
C ALA A 201 -8.87 18.20 2.47
N LEU A 202 -8.35 17.06 2.92
CA LEU A 202 -7.07 16.52 2.50
C LEU A 202 -7.23 15.10 1.91
N ILE A 203 -6.60 14.88 0.76
CA ILE A 203 -6.32 13.51 0.27
C ILE A 203 -4.87 13.20 0.61
N VAL A 204 -4.66 12.13 1.39
CA VAL A 204 -3.35 11.80 1.94
C VAL A 204 -2.77 10.57 1.25
N GLN A 205 -1.60 10.72 0.64
CA GLN A 205 -0.89 9.59 0.03
C GLN A 205 -0.54 8.55 1.12
N PRO A 206 -0.75 7.23 0.86
CA PRO A 206 -0.65 6.18 1.87
C PRO A 206 0.68 6.07 2.63
N THR A 207 1.79 6.44 1.99
CA THR A 207 3.15 6.31 2.55
C THR A 207 3.61 7.48 3.42
N LEU A 208 2.80 8.53 3.52
CA LEU A 208 3.11 9.70 4.35
C LEU A 208 2.98 9.42 5.86
N PRO A 209 3.63 10.21 6.74
CA PRO A 209 3.63 10.01 8.19
C PRO A 209 2.25 10.27 8.80
N ARG A 210 1.40 9.24 8.81
CA ARG A 210 -0.03 9.34 9.16
C ARG A 210 -0.31 9.96 10.53
N THR A 211 0.46 9.60 11.56
CA THR A 211 0.22 10.08 12.93
C THR A 211 0.30 11.60 13.04
N SER A 212 1.36 12.17 12.49
CA SER A 212 1.56 13.64 12.50
C SER A 212 0.52 14.35 11.66
N ILE A 213 0.21 13.81 10.48
CA ILE A 213 -0.81 14.37 9.58
C ILE A 213 -2.20 14.37 10.22
N ILE A 214 -2.59 13.25 10.86
CA ILE A 214 -3.89 13.14 11.55
C ILE A 214 -3.99 14.13 12.70
N ALA A 215 -2.94 14.26 13.51
CA ALA A 215 -2.93 15.21 14.62
C ALA A 215 -3.09 16.67 14.16
N LEU A 216 -2.35 17.05 13.11
CA LEU A 216 -2.43 18.39 12.54
C LEU A 216 -3.75 18.65 11.82
N ALA A 217 -4.26 17.70 11.05
CA ALA A 217 -5.57 17.80 10.42
C ALA A 217 -6.68 17.98 11.46
N GLY A 218 -6.63 17.25 12.58
CA GLY A 218 -7.55 17.41 13.69
C GLY A 218 -7.47 18.81 14.34
N LYS A 219 -6.24 19.32 14.58
CA LYS A 219 -6.01 20.67 15.12
C LYS A 219 -6.60 21.78 14.23
N HIS A 220 -6.47 21.62 12.92
CA HIS A 220 -6.94 22.59 11.94
C HIS A 220 -8.34 22.29 11.37
N ARG A 221 -9.03 21.27 11.90
CA ARG A 221 -10.38 20.83 11.50
C ARG A 221 -10.52 20.48 10.02
N LEU A 222 -9.49 19.88 9.44
CA LEU A 222 -9.46 19.45 8.05
C LEU A 222 -9.97 17.99 7.92
N ALA A 223 -10.97 17.78 7.07
CA ALA A 223 -11.44 16.43 6.74
C ALA A 223 -10.33 15.67 6.00
N THR A 224 -10.18 14.37 6.27
CA THR A 224 -9.09 13.58 5.69
C THR A 224 -9.56 12.29 5.07
N VAL A 225 -8.98 11.91 3.92
CA VAL A 225 -9.17 10.59 3.31
C VAL A 225 -7.84 10.05 2.82
N SER A 226 -7.65 8.73 2.95
CA SER A 226 -6.46 8.05 2.44
C SER A 226 -6.80 6.68 1.82
N GLY A 227 -5.99 6.23 0.87
CA GLY A 227 -6.05 4.88 0.29
C GLY A 227 -5.43 3.79 1.17
N ASN A 228 -5.37 3.98 2.49
CA ASN A 228 -4.81 3.02 3.43
C ASN A 228 -5.71 2.92 4.67
N ARG A 229 -6.24 1.72 4.95
CA ARG A 229 -7.10 1.46 6.13
C ARG A 229 -6.45 1.90 7.45
N ALA A 230 -5.14 1.63 7.63
CA ALA A 230 -4.43 2.02 8.85
C ALA A 230 -4.47 3.54 9.13
N PHE A 231 -4.86 4.35 8.14
CA PHE A 231 -5.08 5.79 8.32
C PHE A 231 -6.35 6.06 9.13
N ALA A 232 -7.46 5.40 8.82
CA ALA A 232 -8.71 5.51 9.58
C ALA A 232 -8.57 4.88 10.97
N ASP A 233 -7.90 3.73 11.08
CA ASP A 233 -7.61 3.06 12.36
C ASP A 233 -6.80 3.95 13.31
N ALA A 234 -5.89 4.77 12.77
CA ALA A 234 -5.08 5.73 13.52
C ALA A 234 -5.79 7.04 13.89
N GLY A 235 -7.05 7.23 13.49
CA GLY A 235 -7.84 8.42 13.77
C GLY A 235 -8.08 9.36 12.58
N GLY A 236 -7.68 9.00 11.37
CA GLY A 236 -8.10 9.71 10.15
C GLY A 236 -9.61 9.60 9.93
N LEU A 237 -10.22 10.55 9.23
CA LEU A 237 -11.68 10.58 9.07
C LEU A 237 -12.19 9.40 8.24
N MET A 238 -11.56 9.13 7.11
CA MET A 238 -11.98 8.05 6.20
C MET A 238 -10.79 7.35 5.55
N SER A 239 -11.00 6.08 5.20
CA SER A 239 -10.16 5.38 4.23
C SER A 239 -11.01 4.66 3.19
N TYR A 240 -10.49 4.60 1.95
CA TYR A 240 -11.08 3.80 0.87
C TYR A 240 -9.97 3.04 0.15
N ALA A 241 -9.92 1.75 0.37
CA ALA A 241 -8.81 0.90 -0.08
C ALA A 241 -9.29 -0.52 -0.40
N GLY A 242 -8.50 -1.27 -1.15
CA GLY A 242 -8.71 -2.71 -1.27
C GLY A 242 -8.58 -3.41 0.08
N SER A 243 -9.36 -4.47 0.31
CA SER A 243 -9.35 -5.26 1.55
C SER A 243 -7.93 -5.64 1.95
N LEU A 244 -7.56 -5.33 3.19
CA LEU A 244 -6.23 -5.60 3.73
C LEU A 244 -5.93 -7.10 3.76
N ALA A 245 -6.92 -7.89 4.17
CA ALA A 245 -6.80 -9.35 4.23
C ALA A 245 -6.56 -9.94 2.84
N ASP A 246 -7.34 -9.51 1.83
CA ASP A 246 -7.18 -9.98 0.45
C ASP A 246 -5.82 -9.53 -0.13
N ARG A 247 -5.39 -8.31 0.17
CA ARG A 247 -4.13 -7.75 -0.34
C ARG A 247 -2.90 -8.55 0.08
N TYR A 248 -2.84 -9.04 1.31
CA TYR A 248 -1.68 -9.77 1.81
C TYR A 248 -1.80 -11.28 1.58
N ARG A 249 -2.98 -11.86 1.78
CA ARG A 249 -3.25 -13.28 1.54
C ARG A 249 -3.03 -13.66 0.08
N ASN A 250 -3.48 -12.83 -0.85
CA ASN A 250 -3.40 -13.09 -2.30
C ASN A 250 -1.97 -12.98 -2.88
N ALA A 251 -0.96 -12.58 -2.11
CA ALA A 251 0.43 -12.71 -2.51
C ALA A 251 0.94 -14.17 -2.43
N ALA A 252 0.38 -14.99 -1.54
CA ALA A 252 0.79 -16.39 -1.35
C ALA A 252 0.62 -17.28 -2.61
N PRO A 253 -0.49 -17.19 -3.39
CA PRO A 253 -0.61 -17.92 -4.66
C PRO A 253 0.51 -17.63 -5.67
N TYR A 254 1.06 -16.41 -5.68
CA TYR A 254 2.17 -16.06 -6.56
C TYR A 254 3.47 -16.72 -6.09
N VAL A 255 3.71 -16.75 -4.77
CA VAL A 255 4.84 -17.45 -4.16
C VAL A 255 4.78 -18.93 -4.53
N ASP A 256 3.62 -19.57 -4.35
CA ASP A 256 3.41 -20.99 -4.68
C ASP A 256 3.70 -21.30 -6.16
N LYS A 257 3.12 -20.50 -7.08
CA LYS A 257 3.34 -20.68 -8.52
C LYS A 257 4.80 -20.54 -8.91
N ILE A 258 5.51 -19.54 -8.34
CA ILE A 258 6.93 -19.30 -8.64
C ILE A 258 7.80 -20.42 -8.08
N LEU A 259 7.55 -20.90 -6.86
CA LEU A 259 8.27 -22.06 -6.29
C LEU A 259 8.04 -23.34 -7.09
N LYS A 260 6.90 -23.45 -7.78
CA LYS A 260 6.58 -24.54 -8.72
C LYS A 260 7.14 -24.32 -10.14
N GLY A 261 7.94 -23.26 -10.35
CA GLY A 261 8.64 -23.00 -11.62
C GLY A 261 7.97 -22.03 -12.58
N ALA A 262 6.86 -21.39 -12.20
CA ALA A 262 6.28 -20.34 -13.03
C ALA A 262 7.18 -19.10 -13.07
N LYS A 263 7.28 -18.46 -14.25
CA LYS A 263 8.09 -17.26 -14.42
C LYS A 263 7.26 -16.01 -14.04
N PRO A 264 7.80 -15.07 -13.25
CA PRO A 264 7.11 -13.82 -12.92
C PRO A 264 6.59 -13.06 -14.16
N ALA A 265 7.36 -13.06 -15.24
CA ALA A 265 7.02 -12.41 -16.51
C ALA A 265 5.70 -12.89 -17.12
N ASP A 266 5.30 -14.13 -16.85
CA ASP A 266 4.12 -14.79 -17.42
C ASP A 266 2.92 -14.81 -16.46
N LEU A 267 3.10 -14.32 -15.22
CA LEU A 267 2.04 -14.27 -14.21
C LEU A 267 1.36 -12.90 -14.23
N PRO A 268 0.10 -12.78 -14.67
CA PRO A 268 -0.62 -11.51 -14.67
C PRO A 268 -0.71 -10.89 -13.28
N VAL A 269 -0.58 -9.56 -13.22
CA VAL A 269 -0.78 -8.79 -11.99
C VAL A 269 -2.28 -8.59 -11.75
N GLN A 270 -2.74 -8.93 -10.55
CA GLN A 270 -4.14 -8.77 -10.16
C GLN A 270 -4.39 -7.41 -9.51
N GLN A 271 -5.54 -6.83 -9.83
CA GLN A 271 -6.08 -5.66 -9.13
C GLN A 271 -7.10 -6.11 -8.07
N PRO A 272 -7.34 -5.31 -7.02
CA PRO A 272 -8.35 -5.62 -6.03
C PRO A 272 -9.74 -5.59 -6.68
N THR A 273 -10.60 -6.53 -6.29
CA THR A 273 -12.01 -6.61 -6.71
C THR A 273 -12.96 -6.19 -5.60
N LYS A 274 -12.46 -6.12 -4.36
CA LYS A 274 -13.20 -5.67 -3.18
C LYS A 274 -12.52 -4.44 -2.60
N PHE A 275 -13.32 -3.43 -2.32
CA PHE A 275 -12.88 -2.18 -1.70
C PHE A 275 -13.66 -1.99 -0.42
N GLU A 276 -13.00 -1.46 0.59
CA GLU A 276 -13.56 -1.20 1.91
C GLU A 276 -13.58 0.31 2.18
N LEU A 277 -14.76 0.84 2.50
CA LEU A 277 -14.94 2.17 3.04
C LEU A 277 -14.99 2.08 4.57
N VAL A 278 -14.00 2.68 5.23
CA VAL A 278 -13.95 2.80 6.69
C VAL A 278 -14.17 4.26 7.07
N ILE A 279 -15.09 4.51 8.00
CA ILE A 279 -15.41 5.87 8.48
C ILE A 279 -15.18 5.92 10.00
N ASN A 280 -14.45 6.92 10.46
CA ASN A 280 -14.20 7.15 11.87
C ASN A 280 -15.17 8.20 12.43
N LEU A 281 -16.20 7.76 13.17
CA LEU A 281 -17.20 8.64 13.74
C LEU A 281 -16.67 9.50 14.89
N LYS A 282 -15.66 9.02 15.65
CA LYS A 282 -15.00 9.85 16.68
C LYS A 282 -14.39 11.08 16.03
N THR A 283 -13.70 10.87 14.91
CA THR A 283 -13.06 11.95 14.15
C THR A 283 -14.11 12.85 13.48
N ALA A 284 -15.15 12.28 12.88
CA ALA A 284 -16.24 13.07 12.29
C ALA A 284 -16.88 13.98 13.35
N LYS A 285 -17.19 13.45 14.54
CA LYS A 285 -17.73 14.22 15.66
C LYS A 285 -16.78 15.33 16.13
N ALA A 286 -15.49 15.03 16.26
CA ALA A 286 -14.47 16.03 16.66
C ALA A 286 -14.33 17.17 15.66
N LEU A 287 -14.50 16.88 14.37
CA LEU A 287 -14.48 17.85 13.28
C LEU A 287 -15.81 18.62 13.12
N GLY A 288 -16.88 18.19 13.81
CA GLY A 288 -18.22 18.75 13.63
C GLY A 288 -18.89 18.33 12.31
N ILE A 289 -18.45 17.22 11.72
CA ILE A 289 -18.97 16.69 10.46
C ILE A 289 -20.10 15.70 10.75
N SER A 290 -21.26 15.92 10.13
CA SER A 290 -22.38 14.97 10.16
C SER A 290 -22.24 14.00 9.00
N VAL A 291 -22.03 12.72 9.30
CA VAL A 291 -21.90 11.69 8.28
C VAL A 291 -23.30 11.33 7.74
N PRO A 292 -23.56 11.43 6.43
CA PRO A 292 -24.85 11.08 5.85
C PRO A 292 -25.23 9.62 6.10
N PRO A 293 -26.50 9.31 6.43
CA PRO A 293 -26.95 7.93 6.66
C PRO A 293 -26.64 6.98 5.51
N ALA A 294 -26.70 7.46 4.27
CA ALA A 294 -26.36 6.67 3.09
C ALA A 294 -24.87 6.26 3.06
N MET A 295 -23.96 7.10 3.56
CA MET A 295 -22.55 6.72 3.70
C MET A 295 -22.35 5.67 4.78
N LEU A 296 -23.04 5.81 5.92
CA LEU A 296 -22.95 4.82 7.01
C LEU A 296 -23.47 3.44 6.58
N THR A 297 -24.58 3.41 5.83
CA THR A 297 -25.12 2.14 5.30
C THR A 297 -24.18 1.47 4.31
N ARG A 298 -23.38 2.25 3.59
CA ARG A 298 -22.46 1.79 2.55
C ARG A 298 -21.04 1.52 3.08
N ALA A 299 -20.74 2.00 4.29
CA ALA A 299 -19.46 1.75 4.95
C ALA A 299 -19.35 0.26 5.33
N ASP A 300 -18.20 -0.32 5.01
CA ASP A 300 -17.87 -1.71 5.40
C ASP A 300 -17.54 -1.78 6.90
N GLU A 301 -17.04 -0.66 7.45
CA GLU A 301 -16.77 -0.53 8.89
C GLU A 301 -16.92 0.93 9.35
N VAL A 302 -17.45 1.07 10.56
CA VAL A 302 -17.61 2.33 11.25
C VAL A 302 -16.87 2.24 12.59
N ILE A 303 -15.87 3.11 12.81
CA ILE A 303 -15.09 3.19 14.05
C ILE A 303 -15.82 4.15 15.00
N GLU A 304 -16.30 3.64 16.14
CA GLU A 304 -17.01 4.37 17.18
C GLU A 304 -16.12 4.70 18.39
#